data_0f0bd6c6a4c57fce8570bdbc73cccce1
#
_entry.id   0f0bd6c6a4c57fce8570bdbc73cccce1
#
_cell.length_a   1.000
_cell.length_b   1.000
_cell.length_c   1.000
_cell.angle_alpha   90.00
_cell.angle_beta   90.00
_cell.angle_gamma   90.00
#
_symmetry.space_group_name_H-M   'P 1'
#
loop_
_entity.id
_entity.type
_entity.pdbx_description
1 polymer ?
#
loop_
_entity_poly.entity_id
_entity_poly.type
_entity_poly.pdbx_seq_one_letter_code
_entity_poly.pdbx_strand_id
1 'polypeptide(L)'
;QNAIAAVCAAKGWANEDIALISGIGCSSRLPYYMNTYGFHTIHGRGAAIATGVKTARPDLSVWLITGDGDCLAIGGNHFIHAVRRNIDLNIVLFNNKIYGLTKGQYSPTSDRGFVSKSSPYGTVEDPFIPAELALGARGNFFARTIDVDLKNTTEVLTASARHKGASVTEVLVNCVIFNDGIHKGIVDKAYRADRTIFLRHGEKMVYGANMDKGLVLDGLKLKSVTIGQDGYTMDDVLVHDAHEKD
;
A
#
# COMPACT_ATOMS: atom_id res chain seq x y z
N GLN A 1 -4.99 -0.46 12.87
CA GLN A 1 -6.17 -0.85 13.64
C GLN A 1 -7.24 0.25 13.59
N ASN A 2 -6.98 1.44 14.15
CA ASN A 2 -7.98 2.51 14.27
C ASN A 2 -8.60 2.92 12.93
N ALA A 3 -7.83 2.98 11.86
CA ALA A 3 -8.35 3.29 10.53
C ALA A 3 -9.34 2.24 10.03
N ILE A 4 -9.01 0.95 10.17
CA ILE A 4 -9.93 -0.15 9.77
C ILE A 4 -11.19 -0.11 10.63
N ALA A 5 -11.06 0.07 11.94
CA ALA A 5 -12.22 0.17 12.84
C ALA A 5 -13.13 1.36 12.46
N ALA A 6 -12.54 2.51 12.11
CA ALA A 6 -13.30 3.67 11.64
C ALA A 6 -14.03 3.40 10.31
N VAL A 7 -13.39 2.68 9.37
CA VAL A 7 -14.03 2.27 8.11
C VAL A 7 -15.20 1.34 8.37
N CYS A 8 -15.04 0.33 9.23
CA CYS A 8 -16.08 -0.62 9.58
C CYS A 8 -17.30 0.10 10.22
N ALA A 9 -17.03 1.01 11.16
CA ALA A 9 -18.07 1.82 11.78
C ALA A 9 -18.79 2.73 10.76
N ALA A 10 -18.06 3.39 9.88
CA ALA A 10 -18.61 4.26 8.85
C ALA A 10 -19.44 3.49 7.80
N LYS A 11 -19.15 2.20 7.60
CA LYS A 11 -19.91 1.30 6.72
C LYS A 11 -21.11 0.66 7.41
N GLY A 12 -21.25 0.80 8.73
CA GLY A 12 -22.28 0.15 9.51
C GLY A 12 -22.15 -1.39 9.57
N TRP A 13 -20.93 -1.91 9.34
CA TRP A 13 -20.67 -3.34 9.44
C TRP A 13 -20.62 -3.79 10.90
N ALA A 14 -21.32 -4.86 11.20
CA ALA A 14 -21.18 -5.55 12.48
C ALA A 14 -19.84 -6.33 12.51
N ASN A 15 -19.38 -6.70 13.69
CA ASN A 15 -18.11 -7.43 13.84
C ASN A 15 -18.12 -8.77 13.09
N GLU A 16 -19.28 -9.42 13.03
CA GLU A 16 -19.54 -10.68 12.31
C GLU A 16 -19.59 -10.55 10.78
N ASP A 17 -19.64 -9.34 10.24
CA ASP A 17 -19.59 -9.09 8.80
C ASP A 17 -18.14 -8.99 8.27
N ILE A 18 -17.15 -9.05 9.16
CA ILE A 18 -15.77 -8.75 8.86
C ILE A 18 -14.90 -9.97 9.14
N ALA A 19 -14.04 -10.32 8.18
CA ALA A 19 -13.00 -11.33 8.35
C ALA A 19 -11.62 -10.75 8.05
N LEU A 20 -10.73 -10.81 9.04
CA LEU A 20 -9.33 -10.42 8.93
C LEU A 20 -8.45 -11.65 8.75
N ILE A 21 -7.90 -11.80 7.57
CA ILE A 21 -7.01 -12.90 7.21
C ILE A 21 -5.59 -12.35 7.18
N SER A 22 -4.67 -12.97 7.88
CA SER A 22 -3.28 -12.54 7.85
C SER A 22 -2.33 -13.63 7.37
N GLY A 23 -1.26 -13.21 6.70
CA GLY A 23 -0.09 -14.05 6.48
C GLY A 23 0.78 -14.15 7.74
N ILE A 24 2.10 -14.10 7.58
CA ILE A 24 3.07 -14.17 8.69
C ILE A 24 4.01 -12.96 8.64
N GLY A 25 4.22 -12.35 9.77
CA GLY A 25 5.10 -11.20 9.99
C GLY A 25 4.56 -10.28 11.08
N CYS A 26 5.18 -9.11 11.24
CA CYS A 26 4.77 -8.15 12.27
C CYS A 26 3.34 -7.62 12.02
N SER A 27 2.95 -7.40 10.78
CA SER A 27 1.61 -6.98 10.37
C SER A 27 0.54 -8.01 10.75
N SER A 28 0.89 -9.29 10.77
CA SER A 28 -0.03 -10.40 11.05
C SER A 28 -0.55 -10.43 12.48
N ARG A 29 -0.08 -9.55 13.34
CA ARG A 29 -0.63 -9.36 14.68
C ARG A 29 -1.97 -8.61 14.70
N LEU A 30 -2.34 -7.94 13.59
CA LEU A 30 -3.54 -7.11 13.55
C LEU A 30 -4.83 -7.86 13.91
N PRO A 31 -5.08 -9.12 13.48
CA PRO A 31 -6.27 -9.87 13.88
C PRO A 31 -6.43 -10.03 15.40
N TYR A 32 -5.34 -10.03 16.16
CA TYR A 32 -5.42 -10.09 17.64
C TYR A 32 -6.00 -8.82 18.29
N TYR A 33 -5.97 -7.71 17.58
CA TYR A 33 -6.39 -6.41 18.11
C TYR A 33 -7.77 -5.98 17.63
N MET A 34 -8.41 -6.81 16.80
CA MET A 34 -9.74 -6.52 16.26
C MET A 34 -10.77 -7.52 16.82
N ASN A 35 -11.92 -7.02 17.20
CA ASN A 35 -13.04 -7.86 17.67
C ASN A 35 -13.92 -8.28 16.48
N THR A 36 -13.33 -9.05 15.55
CA THR A 36 -13.98 -9.54 14.32
C THR A 36 -13.58 -11.00 14.09
N TYR A 37 -14.13 -11.66 13.08
CA TYR A 37 -13.52 -12.91 12.66
C TYR A 37 -12.11 -12.65 12.17
N GLY A 38 -11.18 -13.50 12.57
CA GLY A 38 -9.79 -13.38 12.14
C GLY A 38 -8.98 -14.62 12.42
N PHE A 39 -8.05 -14.92 11.54
CA PHE A 39 -7.10 -16.00 11.75
C PHE A 39 -5.81 -15.78 10.96
N HIS A 40 -4.74 -16.40 11.44
CA HIS A 40 -3.46 -16.46 10.77
C HIS A 40 -3.43 -17.62 9.79
N THR A 41 -2.69 -17.42 8.71
CA THR A 41 -2.42 -18.46 7.73
C THR A 41 -0.93 -18.85 7.74
N ILE A 42 -0.45 -19.46 6.70
CA ILE A 42 0.96 -19.76 6.49
C ILE A 42 1.61 -18.61 5.73
N HIS A 43 2.90 -18.39 5.94
CA HIS A 43 3.70 -17.36 5.25
C HIS A 43 3.48 -17.39 3.74
N GLY A 44 3.08 -16.23 3.20
CA GLY A 44 2.77 -16.04 1.79
C GLY A 44 1.49 -16.71 1.28
N ARG A 45 0.64 -17.25 2.15
CA ARG A 45 -0.61 -17.91 1.75
C ARG A 45 -1.87 -17.13 2.05
N GLY A 46 -1.73 -15.96 2.68
CA GLY A 46 -2.85 -15.11 3.07
C GLY A 46 -3.82 -14.81 1.93
N ALA A 47 -3.31 -14.44 0.74
CA ALA A 47 -4.15 -14.12 -0.41
C ALA A 47 -4.96 -15.34 -0.92
N ALA A 48 -4.37 -16.53 -0.92
CA ALA A 48 -5.07 -17.76 -1.32
C ALA A 48 -6.18 -18.12 -0.35
N ILE A 49 -5.90 -18.04 0.96
CA ILE A 49 -6.88 -18.34 2.01
C ILE A 49 -7.99 -17.28 2.03
N ALA A 50 -7.64 -16.00 1.93
CA ALA A 50 -8.64 -14.91 1.85
C ALA A 50 -9.57 -15.08 0.63
N THR A 51 -9.03 -15.51 -0.51
CA THR A 51 -9.82 -15.88 -1.69
C THR A 51 -10.81 -16.98 -1.37
N GLY A 52 -10.38 -18.05 -0.68
CA GLY A 52 -11.24 -19.14 -0.25
C GLY A 52 -12.37 -18.68 0.70
N VAL A 53 -12.04 -17.83 1.68
CA VAL A 53 -13.03 -17.24 2.59
C VAL A 53 -14.07 -16.42 1.81
N LYS A 54 -13.62 -15.54 0.92
CA LYS A 54 -14.54 -14.72 0.11
C LYS A 54 -15.42 -15.55 -0.82
N THR A 55 -14.89 -16.63 -1.36
CA THR A 55 -15.64 -17.56 -2.22
C THR A 55 -16.72 -18.31 -1.42
N ALA A 56 -16.36 -18.77 -0.23
CA ALA A 56 -17.30 -19.50 0.65
C ALA A 56 -18.34 -18.59 1.31
N ARG A 57 -17.99 -17.36 1.61
CA ARG A 57 -18.84 -16.35 2.26
C ARG A 57 -18.70 -15.00 1.51
N PRO A 58 -19.40 -14.86 0.38
CA PRO A 58 -19.32 -13.66 -0.47
C PRO A 58 -19.93 -12.42 0.20
N ASP A 59 -20.73 -12.58 1.23
CA ASP A 59 -21.34 -11.54 2.06
C ASP A 59 -20.32 -10.84 2.97
N LEU A 60 -19.26 -11.53 3.40
CA LEU A 60 -18.27 -10.96 4.31
C LEU A 60 -17.41 -9.88 3.65
N SER A 61 -17.09 -8.85 4.42
CA SER A 61 -15.98 -7.93 4.12
C SER A 61 -14.66 -8.60 4.51
N VAL A 62 -13.90 -9.06 3.52
CA VAL A 62 -12.66 -9.80 3.74
C VAL A 62 -11.47 -8.88 3.57
N TRP A 63 -10.64 -8.82 4.61
CA TRP A 63 -9.41 -8.02 4.66
C TRP A 63 -8.21 -8.94 4.77
N LEU A 64 -7.30 -8.84 3.80
CA LEU A 64 -6.00 -9.49 3.85
C LEU A 64 -4.98 -8.54 4.47
N ILE A 65 -4.40 -8.96 5.59
CA ILE A 65 -3.37 -8.22 6.31
C ILE A 65 -2.03 -8.91 6.06
N THR A 66 -1.12 -8.23 5.39
CA THR A 66 0.14 -8.82 4.95
C THR A 66 1.30 -7.82 5.03
N GLY A 67 2.53 -8.30 5.05
CA GLY A 67 3.74 -7.50 4.91
C GLY A 67 4.31 -7.61 3.50
N ASP A 68 5.24 -6.73 3.17
CA ASP A 68 5.94 -6.73 1.88
C ASP A 68 6.65 -8.06 1.61
N GLY A 69 7.39 -8.59 2.57
CA GLY A 69 8.04 -9.89 2.45
C GLY A 69 7.07 -11.06 2.35
N ASP A 70 6.00 -11.03 3.13
CA ASP A 70 4.96 -12.06 3.13
C ASP A 70 4.19 -12.09 1.80
N CYS A 71 3.81 -10.92 1.31
CA CYS A 71 2.97 -10.78 0.12
C CYS A 71 3.75 -10.96 -1.18
N LEU A 72 4.92 -10.33 -1.29
CA LEU A 72 5.60 -10.14 -2.57
C LEU A 72 6.76 -11.11 -2.82
N ALA A 73 7.29 -11.78 -1.77
CA ALA A 73 8.25 -12.87 -1.92
C ALA A 73 7.52 -14.19 -2.18
N ILE A 74 7.44 -15.04 -1.18
CA ILE A 74 6.80 -16.36 -1.31
C ILE A 74 5.30 -16.27 -1.66
N GLY A 75 4.65 -15.16 -1.30
CA GLY A 75 3.24 -14.89 -1.60
C GLY A 75 2.96 -14.32 -2.98
N GLY A 76 3.99 -13.92 -3.74
CA GLY A 76 3.83 -13.16 -4.98
C GLY A 76 2.89 -13.79 -6.00
N ASN A 77 2.98 -15.11 -6.20
CA ASN A 77 2.07 -15.83 -7.08
C ASN A 77 0.60 -15.70 -6.64
N HIS A 78 0.32 -15.86 -5.35
CA HIS A 78 -1.04 -15.76 -4.82
C HIS A 78 -1.58 -14.34 -4.87
N PHE A 79 -0.71 -13.35 -4.62
CA PHE A 79 -1.05 -11.93 -4.76
C PHE A 79 -1.45 -11.61 -6.20
N ILE A 80 -0.59 -11.92 -7.18
CA ILE A 80 -0.85 -11.68 -8.60
C ILE A 80 -2.18 -12.31 -9.04
N HIS A 81 -2.44 -13.55 -8.63
CA HIS A 81 -3.66 -14.24 -9.03
C HIS A 81 -4.92 -13.73 -8.32
N ALA A 82 -4.85 -13.27 -7.05
CA ALA A 82 -5.97 -12.64 -6.38
C ALA A 82 -6.34 -11.32 -7.05
N VAL A 83 -5.34 -10.49 -7.36
CA VAL A 83 -5.52 -9.21 -8.06
C VAL A 83 -6.04 -9.42 -9.49
N ARG A 84 -5.39 -10.30 -10.28
CA ARG A 84 -5.77 -10.59 -11.66
C ARG A 84 -7.19 -11.13 -11.79
N ARG A 85 -7.65 -11.95 -10.84
CA ARG A 85 -9.01 -12.49 -10.81
C ARG A 85 -10.03 -11.51 -10.25
N ASN A 86 -9.57 -10.35 -9.82
CA ASN A 86 -10.38 -9.30 -9.22
C ASN A 86 -11.27 -9.80 -8.07
N ILE A 87 -10.68 -10.64 -7.22
CA ILE A 87 -11.39 -11.17 -6.04
C ILE A 87 -11.71 -10.00 -5.10
N ASP A 88 -12.95 -9.90 -4.64
CA ASP A 88 -13.43 -8.81 -3.76
C ASP A 88 -12.78 -8.87 -2.37
N LEU A 89 -11.53 -8.42 -2.31
CA LEU A 89 -10.65 -8.41 -1.14
C LEU A 89 -10.09 -7.03 -0.89
N ASN A 90 -10.01 -6.64 0.38
CA ASN A 90 -9.25 -5.47 0.80
C ASN A 90 -7.84 -5.92 1.22
N ILE A 91 -6.86 -5.77 0.34
CA ILE A 91 -5.47 -6.16 0.59
C ILE A 91 -4.73 -4.97 1.21
N VAL A 92 -4.34 -5.09 2.49
CA VAL A 92 -3.54 -4.08 3.19
C VAL A 92 -2.12 -4.60 3.33
N LEU A 93 -1.21 -4.02 2.55
CA LEU A 93 0.20 -4.37 2.47
C LEU A 93 1.02 -3.39 3.31
N PHE A 94 1.53 -3.84 4.44
CA PHE A 94 2.43 -3.05 5.28
C PHE A 94 3.86 -3.17 4.76
N ASN A 95 4.42 -2.05 4.29
CA ASN A 95 5.75 -2.01 3.69
C ASN A 95 6.74 -1.28 4.60
N ASN A 96 7.62 -2.04 5.24
CA ASN A 96 8.73 -1.55 6.04
C ASN A 96 10.11 -1.86 5.43
N LYS A 97 10.13 -2.42 4.22
CA LYS A 97 11.31 -2.79 3.45
C LYS A 97 12.27 -3.72 4.21
N ILE A 98 11.75 -4.59 5.08
CA ILE A 98 12.56 -5.53 5.88
C ILE A 98 11.75 -6.70 6.41
N TYR A 99 12.34 -7.88 6.54
CA TYR A 99 11.81 -8.95 7.38
C TYR A 99 12.13 -8.67 8.86
N GLY A 100 11.23 -7.95 9.56
CA GLY A 100 11.43 -7.56 10.95
C GLY A 100 11.28 -8.73 11.93
N LEU A 101 10.28 -9.61 11.73
CA LEU A 101 9.99 -10.72 12.63
C LEU A 101 11.16 -11.72 12.72
N THR A 102 11.86 -11.96 11.63
CA THR A 102 12.99 -12.89 11.53
C THR A 102 14.35 -12.23 11.76
N LYS A 103 14.35 -11.00 12.31
CA LYS A 103 15.51 -10.24 12.78
C LYS A 103 16.36 -9.58 11.71
N GLY A 104 15.74 -9.08 10.63
CA GLY A 104 16.36 -8.07 9.79
C GLY A 104 16.98 -8.55 8.48
N GLN A 105 16.42 -9.58 7.85
CA GLN A 105 16.76 -9.93 6.47
C GLN A 105 16.15 -8.89 5.52
N TYR A 106 16.80 -8.64 4.37
CA TYR A 106 16.20 -7.82 3.34
C TYR A 106 14.91 -8.43 2.79
N SER A 107 13.95 -7.59 2.46
CA SER A 107 12.68 -7.98 1.87
C SER A 107 12.68 -7.69 0.35
N PRO A 108 11.67 -8.16 -0.40
CA PRO A 108 11.59 -7.87 -1.84
C PRO A 108 11.50 -6.39 -2.19
N THR A 109 11.18 -5.52 -1.23
CA THR A 109 11.10 -4.07 -1.41
C THR A 109 12.30 -3.32 -0.84
N SER A 110 13.28 -4.02 -0.26
CA SER A 110 14.53 -3.42 0.22
C SER A 110 15.33 -2.84 -0.94
N ASP A 111 15.88 -1.66 -0.74
CA ASP A 111 16.65 -0.97 -1.78
C ASP A 111 17.91 -1.77 -2.18
N ARG A 112 18.29 -1.68 -3.45
CA ARG A 112 19.52 -2.31 -3.94
C ARG A 112 20.74 -1.80 -3.15
N GLY A 113 21.62 -2.71 -2.75
CA GLY A 113 22.76 -2.41 -1.91
C GLY A 113 22.46 -2.39 -0.41
N PHE A 114 21.24 -2.69 0.02
CA PHE A 114 20.89 -2.77 1.43
C PHE A 114 21.70 -3.85 2.14
N VAL A 115 22.45 -3.44 3.17
CA VAL A 115 23.32 -4.33 3.97
C VAL A 115 22.52 -4.89 5.16
N SER A 116 22.56 -6.19 5.33
CA SER A 116 21.99 -6.89 6.49
C SER A 116 22.95 -7.98 6.98
N LYS A 117 22.63 -8.59 8.13
CA LYS A 117 23.45 -9.72 8.65
C LYS A 117 23.51 -10.89 7.69
N SER A 118 22.45 -11.16 6.95
CA SER A 118 22.39 -12.23 5.95
C SER A 118 22.90 -11.82 4.57
N SER A 119 23.09 -10.53 4.34
CA SER A 119 23.60 -9.94 3.08
C SER A 119 24.66 -8.90 3.38
N PRO A 120 25.84 -9.30 3.86
CA PRO A 120 26.89 -8.38 4.34
C PRO A 120 27.50 -7.51 3.24
N TYR A 121 27.38 -7.93 1.99
CA TYR A 121 27.87 -7.18 0.81
C TYR A 121 26.78 -6.34 0.13
N GLY A 122 25.59 -6.28 0.73
CA GLY A 122 24.42 -5.62 0.17
C GLY A 122 23.61 -6.50 -0.79
N THR A 123 22.36 -6.09 -1.01
CA THR A 123 21.46 -6.76 -1.96
C THR A 123 21.87 -6.42 -3.40
N VAL A 124 21.74 -7.37 -4.30
CA VAL A 124 22.03 -7.20 -5.74
C VAL A 124 20.79 -7.08 -6.59
N GLU A 125 19.63 -7.40 -6.02
CA GLU A 125 18.33 -7.38 -6.67
C GLU A 125 17.73 -5.97 -6.66
N ASP A 126 16.99 -5.63 -7.70
CA ASP A 126 16.19 -4.42 -7.71
C ASP A 126 14.88 -4.64 -6.94
N PRO A 127 14.43 -3.66 -6.14
CA PRO A 127 13.24 -3.83 -5.32
C PRO A 127 11.97 -3.92 -6.17
N PHE A 128 11.02 -4.74 -5.73
CA PHE A 128 9.65 -4.62 -6.23
C PHE A 128 9.01 -3.30 -5.83
N ILE A 129 8.33 -2.70 -6.79
CA ILE A 129 7.44 -1.56 -6.55
C ILE A 129 6.01 -2.12 -6.49
N PRO A 130 5.34 -2.14 -5.31
CA PRO A 130 4.04 -2.79 -5.16
C PRO A 130 2.97 -2.27 -6.12
N ALA A 131 3.02 -0.97 -6.45
CA ALA A 131 2.12 -0.36 -7.44
C ALA A 131 2.28 -0.98 -8.82
N GLU A 132 3.51 -1.08 -9.31
CA GLU A 132 3.81 -1.66 -10.63
C GLU A 132 3.36 -3.12 -10.71
N LEU A 133 3.60 -3.88 -9.65
CA LEU A 133 3.20 -5.28 -9.58
C LEU A 133 1.68 -5.43 -9.57
N ALA A 134 0.96 -4.59 -8.82
CA ALA A 134 -0.50 -4.58 -8.78
C ALA A 134 -1.10 -4.19 -10.15
N LEU A 135 -0.58 -3.14 -10.78
CA LEU A 135 -1.01 -2.68 -12.10
C LEU A 135 -0.63 -3.71 -13.19
N GLY A 136 0.56 -4.28 -13.14
CA GLY A 136 1.00 -5.37 -14.04
C GLY A 136 0.12 -6.62 -13.92
N ALA A 137 -0.42 -6.89 -12.73
CA ALA A 137 -1.42 -7.94 -12.52
C ALA A 137 -2.85 -7.54 -12.94
N ARG A 138 -3.02 -6.39 -13.61
CA ARG A 138 -4.33 -5.84 -14.01
C ARG A 138 -5.23 -5.44 -12.83
N GLY A 139 -4.63 -5.01 -11.72
CA GLY A 139 -5.37 -4.45 -10.59
C GLY A 139 -6.10 -3.16 -10.98
N ASN A 140 -7.33 -3.04 -10.50
CA ASN A 140 -8.20 -1.89 -10.78
C ASN A 140 -8.17 -0.85 -9.66
N PHE A 141 -7.57 -1.17 -8.53
CA PHE A 141 -7.44 -0.26 -7.40
C PHE A 141 -6.07 -0.44 -6.74
N PHE A 142 -5.30 0.62 -6.74
CA PHE A 142 -4.09 0.73 -5.93
C PHE A 142 -4.07 2.08 -5.23
N ALA A 143 -3.71 2.09 -3.95
CA ALA A 143 -3.48 3.31 -3.20
C ALA A 143 -2.27 3.15 -2.28
N ARG A 144 -1.63 4.26 -1.92
CA ARG A 144 -0.52 4.31 -0.95
C ARG A 144 -0.82 5.33 0.13
N THR A 145 -0.46 5.00 1.35
CA THR A 145 -0.54 5.90 2.50
C THR A 145 0.65 5.67 3.45
N ILE A 146 0.76 6.51 4.47
CA ILE A 146 1.78 6.40 5.52
C ILE A 146 1.11 6.21 6.88
N ASP A 147 1.71 5.44 7.76
CA ASP A 147 1.14 5.04 9.06
C ASP A 147 0.90 6.21 10.03
N VAL A 148 1.68 7.29 9.90
CA VAL A 148 1.57 8.49 10.75
C VAL A 148 0.46 9.45 10.31
N ASP A 149 -0.16 9.23 9.16
CA ASP A 149 -1.30 10.02 8.67
C ASP A 149 -2.60 9.22 8.76
N LEU A 150 -3.15 9.18 9.97
CA LEU A 150 -4.36 8.41 10.24
C LEU A 150 -5.56 8.88 9.41
N LYS A 151 -5.67 10.20 9.18
CA LYS A 151 -6.78 10.77 8.40
C LYS A 151 -6.74 10.25 6.96
N ASN A 152 -5.62 10.44 6.28
CA ASN A 152 -5.45 9.97 4.90
C ASN A 152 -5.57 8.44 4.81
N THR A 153 -4.98 7.70 5.78
CA THR A 153 -5.11 6.24 5.83
C THR A 153 -6.57 5.80 5.94
N THR A 154 -7.37 6.48 6.74
CA THR A 154 -8.82 6.18 6.86
C THR A 154 -9.56 6.49 5.57
N GLU A 155 -9.27 7.61 4.90
CA GLU A 155 -9.87 7.98 3.60
C GLU A 155 -9.55 6.91 2.55
N VAL A 156 -8.28 6.52 2.42
CA VAL A 156 -7.81 5.51 1.46
C VAL A 156 -8.43 4.14 1.73
N LEU A 157 -8.45 3.67 2.97
CA LEU A 157 -9.06 2.39 3.33
C LEU A 157 -10.59 2.42 3.16
N THR A 158 -11.23 3.58 3.31
CA THR A 158 -12.66 3.75 3.02
C THR A 158 -12.93 3.61 1.52
N ALA A 159 -12.07 4.19 0.67
CA ALA A 159 -12.15 4.03 -0.77
C ALA A 159 -11.91 2.56 -1.17
N SER A 160 -10.90 1.91 -0.59
CA SER A 160 -10.63 0.48 -0.73
C SER A 160 -11.88 -0.37 -0.42
N ALA A 161 -12.52 -0.12 0.72
CA ALA A 161 -13.72 -0.84 1.17
C ALA A 161 -14.97 -0.56 0.32
N ARG A 162 -14.99 0.48 -0.47
CA ARG A 162 -16.06 0.80 -1.43
C ARG A 162 -15.84 0.18 -2.80
N HIS A 163 -14.58 -0.09 -3.12
CA HIS A 163 -14.23 -0.70 -4.39
C HIS A 163 -14.84 -2.11 -4.50
N LYS A 164 -15.28 -2.49 -5.70
CA LYS A 164 -15.78 -3.83 -6.00
C LYS A 164 -14.71 -4.61 -6.74
N GLY A 165 -14.17 -5.61 -6.07
CA GLY A 165 -13.04 -6.39 -6.54
C GLY A 165 -11.81 -6.24 -5.65
N ALA A 166 -10.64 -6.63 -6.17
CA ALA A 166 -9.39 -6.57 -5.43
C ALA A 166 -8.90 -5.12 -5.31
N SER A 167 -8.87 -4.62 -4.09
CA SER A 167 -8.21 -3.36 -3.76
C SER A 167 -6.87 -3.63 -3.08
N VAL A 168 -5.82 -2.91 -3.49
CA VAL A 168 -4.49 -2.99 -2.89
C VAL A 168 -4.16 -1.64 -2.26
N THR A 169 -3.98 -1.63 -0.95
CA THR A 169 -3.52 -0.45 -0.21
C THR A 169 -2.16 -0.74 0.41
N GLU A 170 -1.13 -0.05 -0.07
CA GLU A 170 0.19 -0.06 0.52
C GLU A 170 0.26 0.97 1.65
N VAL A 171 0.62 0.51 2.85
CA VAL A 171 0.87 1.36 4.01
C VAL A 171 2.35 1.37 4.31
N LEU A 172 3.02 2.50 4.09
CA LEU A 172 4.43 2.66 4.43
C LEU A 172 4.55 2.79 5.95
N VAL A 173 5.29 1.87 6.54
CA VAL A 173 5.46 1.77 8.00
C VAL A 173 6.93 1.69 8.36
N ASN A 174 7.28 2.17 9.54
CA ASN A 174 8.64 2.10 10.06
C ASN A 174 8.90 0.78 10.81
N CYS A 175 10.14 0.28 10.73
CA CYS A 175 10.63 -0.77 11.60
C CYS A 175 11.73 -0.20 12.51
N VAL A 176 11.37 0.25 13.71
CA VAL A 176 12.27 0.93 14.66
C VAL A 176 13.49 0.11 15.10
N ILE A 177 13.48 -1.21 14.88
CA ILE A 177 14.54 -2.10 15.35
C ILE A 177 15.54 -2.45 14.22
N PHE A 178 15.03 -2.76 13.02
CA PHE A 178 15.86 -3.32 11.96
C PHE A 178 15.98 -2.43 10.71
N ASN A 179 15.12 -1.40 10.57
CA ASN A 179 15.13 -0.50 9.42
C ASN A 179 14.55 0.87 9.79
N ASP A 180 15.08 1.44 10.88
CA ASP A 180 14.57 2.70 11.41
C ASP A 180 14.82 3.87 10.46
N GLY A 181 13.77 4.68 10.29
CA GLY A 181 13.82 5.88 9.44
C GLY A 181 13.76 5.62 7.94
N ILE A 182 13.48 4.40 7.47
CA ILE A 182 13.47 4.07 6.04
C ILE A 182 12.54 4.98 5.20
N HIS A 183 11.47 5.47 5.78
CA HIS A 183 10.53 6.39 5.13
C HIS A 183 10.64 7.83 5.64
N LYS A 184 11.69 8.18 6.41
CA LYS A 184 11.84 9.50 7.02
C LYS A 184 11.68 10.66 6.02
N GLY A 185 12.21 10.50 4.80
CA GLY A 185 12.13 11.51 3.76
C GLY A 185 10.72 11.93 3.34
N ILE A 186 9.71 11.09 3.58
CA ILE A 186 8.30 11.34 3.22
C ILE A 186 7.37 11.38 4.45
N VAL A 187 7.84 10.89 5.59
CA VAL A 187 7.07 10.86 6.84
C VAL A 187 7.31 12.13 7.67
N ASP A 188 8.52 12.68 7.65
CA ASP A 188 8.89 13.87 8.40
C ASP A 188 8.09 15.08 7.90
N LYS A 189 7.44 15.79 8.84
CA LYS A 189 6.61 16.96 8.54
C LYS A 189 7.39 18.07 7.81
N ALA A 190 8.69 18.17 8.05
CA ALA A 190 9.54 19.16 7.40
C ALA A 190 9.66 18.98 5.88
N TYR A 191 9.50 17.76 5.39
CA TYR A 191 9.71 17.42 3.97
C TYR A 191 8.47 16.85 3.30
N ARG A 192 7.46 16.39 4.07
CA ARG A 192 6.31 15.66 3.55
C ARG A 192 5.59 16.43 2.45
N ALA A 193 5.25 17.69 2.70
CA ALA A 193 4.49 18.49 1.74
C ALA A 193 5.20 18.62 0.37
N ASP A 194 6.54 18.67 0.38
CA ASP A 194 7.36 18.81 -0.82
C ASP A 194 7.70 17.48 -1.50
N ARG A 195 7.33 16.36 -0.91
CA ARG A 195 7.68 15.01 -1.39
C ARG A 195 6.50 14.06 -1.53
N THR A 196 5.31 14.54 -1.20
CA THR A 196 4.09 13.74 -1.33
C THR A 196 3.01 14.54 -2.07
N ILE A 197 2.24 13.83 -2.85
CA ILE A 197 1.08 14.37 -3.54
C ILE A 197 -0.16 13.54 -3.18
N PHE A 198 -1.27 14.22 -2.96
CA PHE A 198 -2.57 13.57 -2.77
C PHE A 198 -3.32 13.58 -4.10
N LEU A 199 -3.38 12.42 -4.75
CA LEU A 199 -4.06 12.27 -6.03
C LEU A 199 -5.57 12.15 -5.81
N ARG A 200 -6.34 13.01 -6.50
CA ARG A 200 -7.80 12.99 -6.51
C ARG A 200 -8.30 13.05 -7.95
N HIS A 201 -9.26 12.21 -8.27
CA HIS A 201 -9.83 12.16 -9.61
C HIS A 201 -10.37 13.54 -10.02
N GLY A 202 -10.02 13.98 -11.21
CA GLY A 202 -10.42 15.27 -11.78
C GLY A 202 -9.67 16.49 -11.26
N GLU A 203 -8.73 16.32 -10.30
CA GLU A 203 -7.93 17.44 -9.78
C GLU A 203 -6.55 17.47 -10.45
N LYS A 204 -6.00 18.70 -10.58
CA LYS A 204 -4.64 18.90 -11.05
C LYS A 204 -3.63 18.32 -10.06
N MET A 205 -2.57 17.70 -10.57
CA MET A 205 -1.52 17.07 -9.78
C MET A 205 -0.56 18.14 -9.21
N VAL A 206 -1.06 18.95 -8.27
CA VAL A 206 -0.32 20.02 -7.60
C VAL A 206 0.05 19.60 -6.18
N TYR A 207 1.25 19.96 -5.72
CA TYR A 207 1.74 19.66 -4.38
C TYR A 207 2.79 20.67 -3.92
N GLY A 208 3.41 20.42 -2.78
CA GLY A 208 4.38 21.29 -2.15
C GLY A 208 3.80 22.07 -0.99
N ALA A 209 4.66 22.56 -0.10
CA ALA A 209 4.25 23.35 1.06
C ALA A 209 3.49 24.64 0.66
N ASN A 210 3.83 25.20 -0.49
CA ASN A 210 3.21 26.40 -1.05
C ASN A 210 2.23 26.09 -2.19
N MET A 211 1.95 24.79 -2.49
CA MET A 211 1.15 24.39 -3.64
C MET A 211 1.70 24.95 -4.98
N ASP A 212 2.99 25.01 -5.08
CA ASP A 212 3.74 25.62 -6.20
C ASP A 212 4.44 24.59 -7.10
N LYS A 213 4.33 23.31 -6.78
CA LYS A 213 4.87 22.22 -7.58
C LYS A 213 3.77 21.50 -8.33
N GLY A 214 4.06 21.12 -9.57
CA GLY A 214 3.13 20.37 -10.41
C GLY A 214 3.82 19.20 -11.09
N LEU A 215 3.05 18.18 -11.47
CA LEU A 215 3.51 17.10 -12.33
C LEU A 215 3.08 17.38 -13.76
N VAL A 216 4.05 17.30 -14.67
CA VAL A 216 3.86 17.46 -16.13
C VAL A 216 4.43 16.25 -16.85
N LEU A 217 4.06 16.03 -18.11
CA LEU A 217 4.71 15.06 -18.98
C LEU A 217 5.85 15.73 -19.76
N ASP A 218 7.01 15.10 -19.72
CA ASP A 218 8.16 15.39 -20.59
C ASP A 218 8.41 14.15 -21.45
N GLY A 219 7.82 14.14 -22.63
CA GLY A 219 7.68 12.93 -23.44
C GLY A 219 6.79 11.90 -22.72
N LEU A 220 7.35 10.74 -22.38
CA LEU A 220 6.67 9.67 -21.65
C LEU A 220 7.03 9.62 -20.15
N LYS A 221 7.73 10.65 -19.65
CA LYS A 221 8.16 10.68 -18.24
C LYS A 221 7.43 11.76 -17.45
N LEU A 222 7.02 11.41 -16.24
CA LEU A 222 6.55 12.40 -15.29
C LEU A 222 7.73 13.25 -14.81
N LYS A 223 7.54 14.57 -14.84
CA LYS A 223 8.49 15.56 -14.36
C LYS A 223 7.82 16.46 -13.34
N SER A 224 8.50 16.67 -12.21
CA SER A 224 8.10 17.70 -11.24
C SER A 224 8.66 19.05 -11.69
N VAL A 225 7.81 20.07 -11.70
CA VAL A 225 8.15 21.45 -12.07
C VAL A 225 7.66 22.42 -11.00
N THR A 226 8.29 23.60 -10.95
CA THR A 226 7.75 24.72 -10.17
C THR A 226 6.85 25.54 -11.08
N ILE A 227 5.60 25.72 -10.69
CA ILE A 227 4.58 26.46 -11.44
C ILE A 227 4.97 27.94 -11.48
N GLY A 228 4.96 28.53 -12.68
CA GLY A 228 5.41 29.90 -12.90
C GLY A 228 6.90 30.07 -13.15
N GLN A 229 7.67 28.97 -13.21
CA GLN A 229 9.10 28.98 -13.54
C GLN A 229 9.36 28.17 -14.80
N ASP A 230 10.46 28.44 -15.49
CA ASP A 230 10.93 27.72 -16.69
C ASP A 230 9.86 27.59 -17.80
N GLY A 231 8.88 28.53 -17.84
CA GLY A 231 7.80 28.52 -18.81
C GLY A 231 6.62 27.62 -18.47
N TYR A 232 6.65 26.89 -17.35
CA TYR A 232 5.54 26.05 -16.92
C TYR A 232 4.48 26.85 -16.19
N THR A 233 3.23 26.64 -16.58
CA THR A 233 2.05 27.27 -16.01
C THR A 233 1.14 26.22 -15.33
N MET A 234 0.09 26.67 -14.66
CA MET A 234 -0.91 25.77 -14.10
C MET A 234 -1.60 24.91 -15.19
N ASP A 235 -1.70 25.43 -16.42
CA ASP A 235 -2.37 24.70 -17.51
C ASP A 235 -1.58 23.50 -17.99
N ASP A 236 -0.26 23.51 -17.84
CA ASP A 236 0.61 22.38 -18.19
C ASP A 236 0.55 21.24 -17.17
N VAL A 237 0.03 21.49 -15.96
CA VAL A 237 -0.05 20.49 -14.90
C VAL A 237 -1.12 19.45 -15.23
N LEU A 238 -0.75 18.18 -15.15
CA LEU A 238 -1.63 17.05 -15.40
C LEU A 238 -2.83 17.03 -14.45
N VAL A 239 -3.95 16.57 -14.98
CA VAL A 239 -5.14 16.21 -14.19
C VAL A 239 -5.10 14.72 -13.92
N HIS A 240 -5.29 14.33 -12.67
CA HIS A 240 -5.35 12.91 -12.31
C HIS A 240 -6.67 12.28 -12.76
N ASP A 241 -6.60 11.23 -13.57
CA ASP A 241 -7.74 10.38 -13.88
C ASP A 241 -7.58 9.02 -13.20
N ALA A 242 -8.42 8.74 -12.21
CA ALA A 242 -8.42 7.47 -11.49
C ALA A 242 -9.09 6.32 -12.29
N HIS A 243 -9.72 6.62 -13.42
CA HIS A 243 -10.46 5.67 -14.26
C HIS A 243 -9.74 5.34 -15.56
N GLU A 244 -8.75 6.14 -15.93
CA GLU A 244 -7.88 5.86 -17.08
C GLU A 244 -7.01 4.63 -16.78
N LYS A 245 -6.97 3.70 -17.71
CA LYS A 245 -6.28 2.41 -17.53
C LYS A 245 -5.02 2.26 -18.38
N ASP A 246 -4.78 3.19 -19.30
CA ASP A 246 -3.69 3.14 -20.29
C ASP A 246 -2.57 4.13 -19.98
#